data_96878a39a379eed41b6b1cc22a8784e6
#
_entry.id   96878a39a379eed41b6b1cc22a8784e6
#
_cell.length_a   1.000
_cell.length_b   1.000
_cell.length_c   1.000
_cell.angle_alpha   90.00
_cell.angle_beta   90.00
_cell.angle_gamma   90.00
#
_symmetry.space_group_name_H-M   'P 1'
#
loop_
_entity.id
_entity.type
_entity.pdbx_description
1 polymer ?
#
loop_
_entity_poly.entity_id
_entity_poly.type
_entity_poly.pdbx_seq_one_letter_code
_entity_poly.pdbx_strand_id
1 'polypeptide(L)'
;MVKVGVQTKGILPEMGIEDGVAIIAQAGFEMVDFNLDTFLKNSDVYGGKINKFFDADIEDILAYFGEYKKMFNKYGIKPSQMHAPYPMYVLGRDDISQYMQNVVIPKSIQIAGFLEIPWVVMHPFKMQYKYGLEAEQAMNVQFFSSLIPEIKKHNVRICVENLYESVGGRITEGTCADPDDAIFYVDMLNMMAGEERFGICLDTGHIQLVHRQPADYIRKVGSRLKLLHMHENDAYGDLHQMPYTFGSNPSCGTDWENFARALAEIGFDGTLSFETFPCMNSFPYGTRDEVLRTIHEVGAYIKGKIEA
;
A
#
# COMPACT_ATOMS: atom_id res chain seq x y z
N MET A 1 5.95 3.49 -19.19
CA MET A 1 7.02 2.47 -18.96
C MET A 1 6.98 2.12 -17.47
N VAL A 2 6.79 0.86 -17.16
CA VAL A 2 6.67 0.34 -15.80
C VAL A 2 7.98 0.53 -15.03
N LYS A 3 7.90 0.88 -13.72
CA LYS A 3 9.04 1.05 -12.82
C LYS A 3 9.07 -0.06 -11.78
N VAL A 4 10.22 -0.30 -11.16
CA VAL A 4 10.37 -1.22 -10.04
C VAL A 4 10.64 -0.42 -8.78
N GLY A 5 9.88 -0.69 -7.74
CA GLY A 5 9.97 -0.02 -6.45
C GLY A 5 9.91 -1.00 -5.28
N VAL A 6 10.30 -0.52 -4.12
CA VAL A 6 10.26 -1.28 -2.87
C VAL A 6 9.75 -0.40 -1.74
N GLN A 7 9.08 -1.02 -0.78
CA GLN A 7 8.67 -0.33 0.44
C GLN A 7 9.87 0.11 1.28
N THR A 8 9.69 1.17 2.07
CA THR A 8 10.71 1.66 3.00
C THR A 8 10.68 0.99 4.37
N LYS A 9 9.57 0.29 4.70
CA LYS A 9 9.41 -0.49 5.94
C LYS A 9 10.42 -1.63 6.00
N GLY A 10 11.04 -1.83 7.17
CA GLY A 10 12.12 -2.81 7.32
C GLY A 10 13.48 -2.36 6.78
N ILE A 11 13.57 -1.16 6.18
CA ILE A 11 14.82 -0.59 5.68
C ILE A 11 15.14 0.70 6.44
N LEU A 12 14.38 1.78 6.21
CA LEU A 12 14.68 3.08 6.82
C LEU A 12 14.58 3.10 8.36
N PRO A 13 13.58 2.44 9.00
CA PRO A 13 13.52 2.41 10.45
C PRO A 13 14.70 1.70 11.12
N GLU A 14 15.34 0.78 10.42
CA GLU A 14 16.40 -0.07 10.97
C GLU A 14 17.81 0.42 10.64
N MET A 15 17.98 1.06 9.47
CA MET A 15 19.27 1.50 8.96
C MET A 15 19.49 3.01 9.12
N GLY A 16 18.43 3.77 9.40
CA GLY A 16 18.44 5.23 9.31
C GLY A 16 18.17 5.75 7.89
N ILE A 17 17.92 7.03 7.79
CA ILE A 17 17.43 7.64 6.54
C ILE A 17 18.48 7.55 5.43
N GLU A 18 19.71 8.02 5.68
CA GLU A 18 20.74 8.09 4.65
C GLU A 18 21.19 6.70 4.17
N ASP A 19 21.56 5.83 5.10
CA ASP A 19 22.04 4.48 4.74
C ASP A 19 20.94 3.64 4.10
N GLY A 20 19.70 3.77 4.60
CA GLY A 20 18.56 3.06 4.05
C GLY A 20 18.20 3.51 2.62
N VAL A 21 18.24 4.82 2.33
CA VAL A 21 18.01 5.30 0.96
C VAL A 21 19.18 4.92 0.05
N ALA A 22 20.41 4.98 0.56
CA ALA A 22 21.60 4.59 -0.21
C ALA A 22 21.55 3.11 -0.64
N ILE A 23 21.19 2.19 0.26
CA ILE A 23 21.14 0.76 -0.07
C ILE A 23 20.03 0.44 -1.08
N ILE A 24 18.87 1.12 -0.99
CA ILE A 24 17.78 1.03 -1.97
C ILE A 24 18.29 1.44 -3.37
N ALA A 25 18.97 2.58 -3.47
CA ALA A 25 19.53 3.06 -4.73
C ALA A 25 20.61 2.10 -5.28
N GLN A 26 21.49 1.61 -4.42
CA GLN A 26 22.55 0.66 -4.80
C GLN A 26 22.00 -0.69 -5.27
N ALA A 27 20.84 -1.11 -4.76
CA ALA A 27 20.15 -2.31 -5.23
C ALA A 27 19.49 -2.15 -6.61
N GLY A 28 19.43 -0.91 -7.15
CA GLY A 28 18.90 -0.62 -8.48
C GLY A 28 17.49 -0.03 -8.50
N PHE A 29 16.85 0.16 -7.36
CA PHE A 29 15.51 0.75 -7.31
C PHE A 29 15.56 2.25 -7.64
N GLU A 30 14.57 2.69 -8.41
CA GLU A 30 14.33 4.11 -8.70
C GLU A 30 13.13 4.67 -7.91
N MET A 31 12.25 3.77 -7.46
CA MET A 31 10.98 4.12 -6.83
C MET A 31 10.88 3.49 -5.44
N VAL A 32 10.17 4.19 -4.55
CA VAL A 32 9.81 3.62 -3.23
C VAL A 32 8.34 3.83 -2.91
N ASP A 33 7.83 2.90 -2.10
CA ASP A 33 6.62 3.08 -1.31
C ASP A 33 7.04 3.59 0.07
N PHE A 34 6.65 4.80 0.40
CA PHE A 34 7.02 5.42 1.66
C PHE A 34 6.06 5.01 2.78
N ASN A 35 6.53 4.17 3.70
CA ASN A 35 5.71 3.65 4.79
C ASN A 35 5.58 4.62 5.96
N LEU A 36 4.56 5.46 5.94
CA LEU A 36 4.26 6.38 7.04
C LEU A 36 3.69 5.64 8.26
N ASP A 37 3.14 4.44 8.07
CA ASP A 37 2.66 3.56 9.14
C ASP A 37 3.75 3.15 10.14
N THR A 38 5.03 3.29 9.79
CA THR A 38 6.15 3.05 10.71
C THR A 38 6.22 4.08 11.85
N PHE A 39 5.63 5.26 11.69
CA PHE A 39 5.57 6.32 12.71
C PHE A 39 4.40 6.15 13.69
N LEU A 40 3.40 5.33 13.33
CA LEU A 40 2.30 4.93 14.21
C LEU A 40 1.89 3.51 13.84
N LYS A 41 2.45 2.54 14.55
CA LYS A 41 2.27 1.12 14.22
C LYS A 41 0.82 0.67 14.39
N ASN A 42 0.34 -0.14 13.46
CA ASN A 42 -1.01 -0.69 13.48
C ASN A 42 -1.30 -1.48 14.78
N SER A 43 -0.33 -2.25 15.29
CA SER A 43 -0.46 -2.98 16.56
C SER A 43 -0.74 -2.05 17.74
N ASP A 44 -0.15 -0.83 17.72
CA ASP A 44 -0.36 0.15 18.77
C ASP A 44 -1.74 0.80 18.64
N VAL A 45 -2.19 1.08 17.41
CA VAL A 45 -3.53 1.61 17.13
C VAL A 45 -4.60 0.60 17.57
N TYR A 46 -4.49 -0.67 17.17
CA TYR A 46 -5.41 -1.73 17.63
C TYR A 46 -5.38 -1.93 19.15
N GLY A 47 -4.20 -1.81 19.75
CA GLY A 47 -4.00 -1.91 21.21
C GLY A 47 -4.43 -0.66 21.99
N GLY A 48 -4.86 0.40 21.32
CA GLY A 48 -5.23 1.67 21.96
C GLY A 48 -4.06 2.47 22.51
N LYS A 49 -2.86 2.21 22.01
CA LYS A 49 -1.62 2.88 22.42
C LYS A 49 -1.19 3.89 21.35
N ILE A 50 -1.86 5.04 21.29
CA ILE A 50 -1.50 6.09 20.35
C ILE A 50 -0.25 6.81 20.84
N ASN A 51 0.79 6.87 20.00
CA ASN A 51 1.94 7.73 20.25
C ASN A 51 1.61 9.19 19.88
N LYS A 52 2.49 10.12 20.29
CA LYS A 52 2.27 11.56 20.12
C LYS A 52 2.93 12.16 18.86
N PHE A 53 3.41 11.35 17.93
CA PHE A 53 4.13 11.86 16.76
C PHE A 53 3.25 12.83 15.95
N PHE A 54 2.00 12.45 15.73
CA PHE A 54 1.05 13.26 14.97
C PHE A 54 0.38 14.39 15.80
N ASP A 55 0.69 14.53 17.09
CA ASP A 55 0.21 15.66 17.91
C ASP A 55 1.02 16.95 17.65
N ALA A 56 2.25 16.82 17.15
CA ALA A 56 3.10 17.98 16.84
C ALA A 56 2.46 18.86 15.76
N ASP A 57 2.82 20.15 15.76
CA ASP A 57 2.38 21.07 14.72
C ASP A 57 2.84 20.59 13.33
N ILE A 58 2.06 20.89 12.31
CA ILE A 58 2.35 20.34 10.96
C ILE A 58 3.68 20.87 10.43
N GLU A 59 4.05 22.08 10.73
CA GLU A 59 5.31 22.70 10.33
C GLU A 59 6.51 21.91 10.87
N ASP A 60 6.45 21.45 12.13
CA ASP A 60 7.50 20.65 12.76
C ASP A 60 7.57 19.24 12.12
N ILE A 61 6.40 18.64 11.83
CA ILE A 61 6.33 17.35 11.13
C ILE A 61 6.95 17.48 9.72
N LEU A 62 6.57 18.51 8.96
CA LEU A 62 7.11 18.71 7.62
C LEU A 62 8.62 19.01 7.64
N ALA A 63 9.10 19.78 8.63
CA ALA A 63 10.52 20.00 8.81
C ALA A 63 11.28 18.69 9.07
N TYR A 64 10.72 17.79 9.89
CA TYR A 64 11.27 16.46 10.11
C TYR A 64 11.36 15.64 8.80
N PHE A 65 10.31 15.64 7.96
CA PHE A 65 10.33 14.94 6.68
C PHE A 65 11.20 15.64 5.61
N GLY A 66 11.67 16.85 5.87
CA GLY A 66 12.63 17.54 5.00
C GLY A 66 13.93 16.76 4.79
N GLU A 67 14.41 16.01 5.81
CA GLU A 67 15.58 15.16 5.66
C GLU A 67 15.33 13.96 4.74
N TYR A 68 14.15 13.34 4.79
CA TYR A 68 13.77 12.30 3.83
C TYR A 68 13.75 12.81 2.40
N LYS A 69 13.13 13.98 2.16
CA LYS A 69 13.09 14.61 0.84
C LYS A 69 14.49 14.89 0.31
N LYS A 70 15.40 15.39 1.18
CA LYS A 70 16.80 15.65 0.84
C LYS A 70 17.54 14.37 0.44
N MET A 71 17.35 13.25 1.19
CA MET A 71 18.02 12.00 0.90
C MET A 71 17.45 11.33 -0.36
N PHE A 72 16.15 11.34 -0.56
CA PHE A 72 15.55 10.88 -1.82
C PHE A 72 16.11 11.62 -3.02
N ASN A 73 16.21 12.94 -2.96
CA ASN A 73 16.82 13.74 -4.03
C ASN A 73 18.30 13.44 -4.22
N LYS A 74 19.07 13.28 -3.13
CA LYS A 74 20.52 12.99 -3.17
C LYS A 74 20.82 11.69 -3.91
N TYR A 75 20.00 10.65 -3.70
CA TYR A 75 20.22 9.33 -4.28
C TYR A 75 19.35 9.04 -5.52
N GLY A 76 18.58 10.03 -6.00
CA GLY A 76 17.75 9.89 -7.20
C GLY A 76 16.54 8.97 -7.04
N ILE A 77 16.14 8.72 -5.79
CA ILE A 77 14.95 7.91 -5.47
C ILE A 77 13.70 8.77 -5.53
N LYS A 78 12.60 8.22 -6.07
CA LYS A 78 11.31 8.91 -6.13
C LYS A 78 10.25 8.10 -5.39
N PRO A 79 9.62 8.67 -4.35
CA PRO A 79 8.44 8.02 -3.77
C PRO A 79 7.29 8.03 -4.79
N SER A 80 6.85 6.84 -5.22
CA SER A 80 5.72 6.68 -6.13
C SER A 80 4.38 6.66 -5.41
N GLN A 81 4.40 6.21 -4.18
CA GLN A 81 3.25 6.04 -3.30
C GLN A 81 3.67 6.14 -1.84
N MET A 82 2.70 6.31 -0.96
CA MET A 82 2.88 6.34 0.49
C MET A 82 1.79 5.52 1.17
N HIS A 83 2.17 4.63 2.07
CA HIS A 83 1.21 3.91 2.90
C HIS A 83 0.86 4.73 4.15
N ALA A 84 -0.41 5.11 4.30
CA ALA A 84 -0.89 5.83 5.47
C ALA A 84 -0.96 4.91 6.71
N PRO A 85 -0.85 5.47 7.94
CA PRO A 85 -1.11 4.69 9.15
C PRO A 85 -2.53 4.12 9.19
N TYR A 86 -2.65 2.90 9.70
CA TYR A 86 -3.90 2.16 9.80
C TYR A 86 -3.97 1.38 11.13
N PRO A 87 -5.17 0.92 11.57
CA PRO A 87 -6.47 1.12 10.98
C PRO A 87 -7.00 2.54 11.20
N MET A 88 -7.80 3.05 10.26
CA MET A 88 -8.47 4.34 10.38
C MET A 88 -9.79 4.26 11.16
N TYR A 89 -10.27 3.04 11.40
CA TYR A 89 -11.47 2.72 12.16
C TYR A 89 -11.24 1.52 13.06
N VAL A 90 -11.52 1.67 14.34
CA VAL A 90 -11.43 0.59 15.35
C VAL A 90 -12.80 0.44 16.01
N LEU A 91 -13.46 -0.67 15.74
CA LEU A 91 -14.80 -0.94 16.26
C LEU A 91 -14.85 -0.85 17.78
N GLY A 92 -15.78 -0.04 18.28
CA GLY A 92 -15.95 0.20 19.74
C GLY A 92 -14.89 1.10 20.38
N ARG A 93 -14.05 1.76 19.56
CA ARG A 93 -13.05 2.73 20.01
C ARG A 93 -13.18 4.02 19.18
N ASP A 94 -14.27 4.75 19.44
CA ASP A 94 -14.56 5.99 18.72
C ASP A 94 -13.49 7.05 18.97
N ASP A 95 -12.87 7.07 20.16
CA ASP A 95 -11.76 7.94 20.51
C ASP A 95 -10.57 7.76 19.56
N ILE A 96 -10.17 6.51 19.30
CA ILE A 96 -9.07 6.18 18.40
C ILE A 96 -9.46 6.46 16.94
N SER A 97 -10.65 6.02 16.54
CA SER A 97 -11.15 6.24 15.18
C SER A 97 -11.20 7.73 14.84
N GLN A 98 -11.69 8.58 15.74
CA GLN A 98 -11.72 10.03 15.56
C GLN A 98 -10.31 10.63 15.48
N TYR A 99 -9.38 10.17 16.32
CA TYR A 99 -7.98 10.62 16.25
C TYR A 99 -7.34 10.27 14.91
N MET A 100 -7.49 9.02 14.47
CA MET A 100 -6.96 8.59 13.18
C MET A 100 -7.55 9.41 12.02
N GLN A 101 -8.87 9.58 12.00
CA GLN A 101 -9.57 10.24 10.90
C GLN A 101 -9.37 11.76 10.87
N ASN A 102 -9.29 12.43 12.05
CA ASN A 102 -9.26 13.89 12.13
C ASN A 102 -7.84 14.46 12.34
N VAL A 103 -6.88 13.65 12.77
CA VAL A 103 -5.50 14.12 13.03
C VAL A 103 -4.52 13.42 12.11
N VAL A 104 -4.46 12.07 12.16
CA VAL A 104 -3.42 11.31 11.48
C VAL A 104 -3.58 11.37 9.95
N ILE A 105 -4.78 11.10 9.44
CA ILE A 105 -5.00 11.04 7.99
C ILE A 105 -4.86 12.40 7.31
N PRO A 106 -5.42 13.51 7.80
CA PRO A 106 -5.18 14.82 7.21
C PRO A 106 -3.69 15.19 7.18
N LYS A 107 -2.95 14.93 8.26
CA LYS A 107 -1.49 15.16 8.28
C LYS A 107 -0.74 14.24 7.33
N SER A 108 -1.17 13.00 7.15
CA SER A 108 -0.59 12.09 6.16
C SER A 108 -0.73 12.65 4.73
N ILE A 109 -1.88 13.21 4.39
CA ILE A 109 -2.10 13.88 3.09
C ILE A 109 -1.16 15.08 2.92
N GLN A 110 -0.98 15.90 3.97
CA GLN A 110 -0.08 17.05 3.94
C GLN A 110 1.38 16.64 3.78
N ILE A 111 1.80 15.57 4.47
CA ILE A 111 3.14 14.98 4.33
C ILE A 111 3.36 14.48 2.90
N ALA A 112 2.38 13.76 2.32
CA ALA A 112 2.46 13.30 0.94
C ALA A 112 2.62 14.47 -0.04
N GLY A 113 1.83 15.53 0.11
CA GLY A 113 1.94 16.74 -0.70
C GLY A 113 3.32 17.41 -0.57
N PHE A 114 3.84 17.52 0.65
CA PHE A 114 5.18 18.07 0.91
C PHE A 114 6.31 17.25 0.27
N LEU A 115 6.21 15.92 0.36
CA LEU A 115 7.18 15.00 -0.24
C LEU A 115 6.97 14.80 -1.74
N GLU A 116 5.96 15.45 -2.34
CA GLU A 116 5.59 15.32 -3.76
C GLU A 116 5.19 13.88 -4.15
N ILE A 117 4.62 13.13 -3.20
CA ILE A 117 4.12 11.78 -3.40
C ILE A 117 2.70 11.86 -4.00
N PRO A 118 2.48 11.34 -5.22
CA PRO A 118 1.22 11.56 -5.93
C PRO A 118 0.05 10.76 -5.38
N TRP A 119 0.31 9.62 -4.72
CA TRP A 119 -0.69 8.66 -4.29
C TRP A 119 -0.48 8.25 -2.83
N VAL A 120 -1.56 8.19 -2.07
CA VAL A 120 -1.58 7.65 -0.70
C VAL A 120 -2.44 6.39 -0.69
N VAL A 121 -1.85 5.28 -0.28
CA VAL A 121 -2.58 4.02 -0.03
C VAL A 121 -3.26 4.12 1.32
N MET A 122 -4.54 3.79 1.36
CA MET A 122 -5.35 3.76 2.57
C MET A 122 -6.17 2.48 2.63
N HIS A 123 -6.14 1.83 3.80
CA HIS A 123 -7.04 0.72 4.09
C HIS A 123 -8.48 1.25 4.24
N PRO A 124 -9.46 0.72 3.51
CA PRO A 124 -10.85 1.03 3.80
C PRO A 124 -11.28 0.50 5.18
N PHE A 125 -12.35 1.06 5.74
CA PHE A 125 -12.90 0.56 6.99
C PHE A 125 -13.46 -0.85 6.80
N LYS A 126 -13.15 -1.74 7.74
CA LYS A 126 -13.75 -3.06 7.82
C LYS A 126 -14.81 -3.06 8.92
N MET A 127 -16.01 -3.42 8.56
CA MET A 127 -17.09 -3.64 9.51
C MET A 127 -17.32 -5.14 9.73
N GLN A 128 -17.77 -5.53 10.90
CA GLN A 128 -18.16 -6.91 11.11
C GLN A 128 -19.31 -7.31 10.17
N TYR A 129 -19.27 -8.52 9.65
CA TYR A 129 -20.24 -9.08 8.70
C TYR A 129 -21.72 -8.83 9.07
N LYS A 130 -22.02 -8.81 10.39
CA LYS A 130 -23.40 -8.57 10.88
C LYS A 130 -23.99 -7.20 10.53
N TYR A 131 -23.14 -6.21 10.18
CA TYR A 131 -23.62 -4.87 9.79
C TYR A 131 -23.99 -4.78 8.31
N GLY A 132 -23.53 -5.73 7.50
CA GLY A 132 -23.82 -5.80 6.07
C GLY A 132 -22.96 -4.89 5.20
N LEU A 133 -22.85 -5.26 3.93
CA LEU A 133 -22.02 -4.58 2.93
C LEU A 133 -22.47 -3.12 2.71
N GLU A 134 -23.79 -2.87 2.64
CA GLU A 134 -24.31 -1.51 2.39
C GLU A 134 -23.89 -0.50 3.48
N ALA A 135 -23.89 -0.94 4.76
CA ALA A 135 -23.45 -0.09 5.85
C ALA A 135 -21.95 0.20 5.80
N GLU A 136 -21.14 -0.80 5.45
CA GLU A 136 -19.69 -0.65 5.27
C GLU A 136 -19.40 0.29 4.09
N GLN A 137 -20.07 0.11 2.97
CA GLN A 137 -19.95 0.98 1.81
C GLN A 137 -20.32 2.43 2.12
N ALA A 138 -21.47 2.65 2.79
CA ALA A 138 -21.90 3.99 3.15
C ALA A 138 -20.89 4.71 4.07
N MET A 139 -20.33 4.00 5.03
CA MET A 139 -19.35 4.55 5.98
C MET A 139 -18.03 4.89 5.28
N ASN A 140 -17.53 4.01 4.40
CA ASN A 140 -16.32 4.26 3.61
C ASN A 140 -16.53 5.44 2.64
N VAL A 141 -17.62 5.48 1.89
CA VAL A 141 -17.94 6.59 0.98
C VAL A 141 -18.02 7.91 1.75
N GLN A 142 -18.68 7.93 2.90
CA GLN A 142 -18.76 9.12 3.75
C GLN A 142 -17.37 9.61 4.17
N PHE A 143 -16.53 8.72 4.66
CA PHE A 143 -15.19 9.09 5.12
C PHE A 143 -14.31 9.55 3.97
N PHE A 144 -14.13 8.75 2.92
CA PHE A 144 -13.23 9.09 1.81
C PHE A 144 -13.69 10.34 1.06
N SER A 145 -15.01 10.57 0.92
CA SER A 145 -15.52 11.81 0.31
C SER A 145 -15.21 13.05 1.14
N SER A 146 -15.14 12.93 2.46
CA SER A 146 -14.77 14.03 3.35
C SER A 146 -13.32 14.50 3.15
N LEU A 147 -12.45 13.65 2.58
CA LEU A 147 -11.05 13.97 2.30
C LEU A 147 -10.86 14.73 0.97
N ILE A 148 -11.87 14.81 0.10
CA ILE A 148 -11.77 15.44 -1.22
C ILE A 148 -11.18 16.86 -1.17
N PRO A 149 -11.61 17.77 -0.27
CA PRO A 149 -11.02 19.10 -0.21
C PRO A 149 -9.52 19.09 0.10
N GLU A 150 -9.08 18.23 1.05
CA GLU A 150 -7.69 18.19 1.50
C GLU A 150 -6.79 17.55 0.43
N ILE A 151 -7.20 16.47 -0.24
CA ILE A 151 -6.41 15.85 -1.31
C ILE A 151 -6.29 16.78 -2.53
N LYS A 152 -7.32 17.57 -2.85
CA LYS A 152 -7.25 18.58 -3.91
C LYS A 152 -6.29 19.70 -3.55
N LYS A 153 -6.35 20.22 -2.33
CA LYS A 153 -5.49 21.29 -1.82
C LYS A 153 -4.01 20.92 -1.90
N HIS A 154 -3.67 19.68 -1.57
CA HIS A 154 -2.29 19.20 -1.55
C HIS A 154 -1.86 18.47 -2.83
N ASN A 155 -2.73 18.43 -3.85
CA ASN A 155 -2.51 17.73 -5.12
C ASN A 155 -2.13 16.24 -4.95
N VAL A 156 -2.77 15.58 -4.01
CA VAL A 156 -2.62 14.15 -3.70
C VAL A 156 -3.83 13.38 -4.22
N ARG A 157 -3.66 12.10 -4.43
CA ARG A 157 -4.71 11.13 -4.76
C ARG A 157 -4.70 9.99 -3.76
N ILE A 158 -5.80 9.27 -3.63
CA ILE A 158 -5.93 8.14 -2.70
C ILE A 158 -6.15 6.86 -3.50
N CYS A 159 -5.47 5.79 -3.14
CA CYS A 159 -5.82 4.44 -3.56
C CYS A 159 -6.39 3.66 -2.38
N VAL A 160 -7.57 3.08 -2.58
CA VAL A 160 -8.13 2.11 -1.65
C VAL A 160 -7.47 0.75 -1.90
N GLU A 161 -7.10 0.07 -0.83
CA GLU A 161 -6.45 -1.24 -0.91
C GLU A 161 -7.45 -2.36 -0.66
N ASN A 162 -7.32 -3.46 -1.39
CA ASN A 162 -8.09 -4.68 -1.13
C ASN A 162 -7.57 -5.40 0.12
N LEU A 163 -8.48 -5.82 0.98
CA LEU A 163 -8.16 -6.40 2.27
C LEU A 163 -8.72 -7.81 2.41
N TYR A 164 -8.12 -8.60 3.27
CA TYR A 164 -8.72 -9.81 3.81
C TYR A 164 -9.27 -9.56 5.21
N GLU A 165 -10.12 -10.46 5.69
CA GLU A 165 -10.66 -10.45 7.05
C GLU A 165 -10.35 -11.79 7.73
N SER A 166 -10.15 -11.76 9.04
CA SER A 166 -10.01 -12.98 9.84
C SER A 166 -11.20 -13.13 10.80
N VAL A 167 -12.04 -14.11 10.54
CA VAL A 167 -13.25 -14.38 11.33
C VAL A 167 -13.17 -15.77 11.96
N GLY A 168 -13.06 -15.82 13.27
CA GLY A 168 -12.99 -17.10 13.98
C GLY A 168 -11.80 -17.96 13.58
N GLY A 169 -10.66 -17.35 13.22
CA GLY A 169 -9.45 -18.03 12.75
C GLY A 169 -9.51 -18.50 11.31
N ARG A 170 -10.50 -18.08 10.53
CA ARG A 170 -10.60 -18.34 9.09
C ARG A 170 -10.38 -17.04 8.34
N ILE A 171 -9.61 -17.12 7.26
CA ILE A 171 -9.45 -16.02 6.32
C ILE A 171 -10.67 -15.99 5.40
N THR A 172 -11.22 -14.80 5.21
CA THR A 172 -12.36 -14.50 4.34
C THR A 172 -12.10 -13.22 3.57
N GLU A 173 -12.91 -12.96 2.56
CA GLU A 173 -12.87 -11.68 1.85
C GLU A 173 -13.14 -10.51 2.81
N GLY A 174 -12.29 -9.51 2.75
CA GLY A 174 -12.47 -8.21 3.39
C GLY A 174 -12.93 -7.17 2.39
N THR A 175 -12.99 -5.92 2.84
CA THR A 175 -13.39 -4.77 2.00
C THR A 175 -12.50 -4.68 0.75
N CYS A 176 -13.09 -4.44 -0.41
CA CYS A 176 -12.42 -4.38 -1.71
C CYS A 176 -11.76 -5.70 -2.18
N ALA A 177 -11.91 -6.83 -1.49
CA ALA A 177 -11.46 -8.13 -2.00
C ALA A 177 -12.26 -8.56 -3.24
N ASP A 178 -13.54 -8.24 -3.28
CA ASP A 178 -14.33 -8.34 -4.50
C ASP A 178 -14.03 -7.12 -5.40
N PRO A 179 -13.62 -7.33 -6.66
CA PRO A 179 -13.31 -6.21 -7.56
C PRO A 179 -14.52 -5.31 -7.86
N ASP A 180 -15.75 -5.83 -7.79
CA ASP A 180 -16.95 -5.00 -8.00
C ASP A 180 -17.16 -4.01 -6.83
N ASP A 181 -16.80 -4.39 -5.60
CA ASP A 181 -16.80 -3.49 -4.45
C ASP A 181 -15.74 -2.39 -4.60
N ALA A 182 -14.53 -2.73 -4.98
CA ALA A 182 -13.45 -1.76 -5.22
C ALA A 182 -13.82 -0.77 -6.36
N ILE A 183 -14.42 -1.26 -7.44
CA ILE A 183 -14.92 -0.44 -8.56
C ILE A 183 -16.00 0.53 -8.05
N PHE A 184 -16.94 0.03 -7.25
CA PHE A 184 -18.00 0.87 -6.67
C PHE A 184 -17.42 2.06 -5.89
N TYR A 185 -16.45 1.83 -5.00
CA TYR A 185 -15.83 2.93 -4.23
C TYR A 185 -15.15 3.94 -5.15
N VAL A 186 -14.29 3.48 -6.06
CA VAL A 186 -13.50 4.38 -6.90
C VAL A 186 -14.39 5.21 -7.83
N ASP A 187 -15.38 4.59 -8.46
CA ASP A 187 -16.28 5.29 -9.38
C ASP A 187 -17.16 6.31 -8.65
N MET A 188 -17.73 5.92 -7.50
CA MET A 188 -18.53 6.81 -6.68
C MET A 188 -17.73 8.02 -6.18
N LEU A 189 -16.55 7.78 -5.65
CA LEU A 189 -15.69 8.83 -5.09
C LEU A 189 -15.14 9.76 -6.17
N ASN A 190 -14.78 9.26 -7.35
CA ASN A 190 -14.37 10.09 -8.48
C ASN A 190 -15.54 10.92 -9.04
N MET A 191 -16.74 10.36 -9.08
CA MET A 191 -17.95 11.12 -9.43
C MET A 191 -18.17 12.28 -8.43
N MET A 192 -18.04 12.03 -7.13
CA MET A 192 -18.17 13.07 -6.09
C MET A 192 -17.04 14.11 -6.16
N ALA A 193 -15.82 13.68 -6.52
CA ALA A 193 -14.70 14.60 -6.70
C ALA A 193 -14.80 15.43 -8.00
N GLY A 194 -15.56 14.97 -9.01
CA GLY A 194 -15.63 15.58 -10.34
C GLY A 194 -14.37 15.43 -11.19
N GLU A 195 -13.43 14.59 -10.77
CA GLU A 195 -12.16 14.28 -11.45
C GLU A 195 -11.55 13.00 -10.87
N GLU A 196 -10.52 12.43 -11.54
CA GLU A 196 -9.80 11.27 -11.02
C GLU A 196 -8.95 11.65 -9.80
N ARG A 197 -9.43 11.30 -8.60
CA ARG A 197 -8.73 11.49 -7.32
C ARG A 197 -8.60 10.20 -6.52
N PHE A 198 -9.29 9.15 -6.95
CA PHE A 198 -9.28 7.84 -6.30
C PHE A 198 -8.93 6.75 -7.29
N GLY A 199 -8.18 5.76 -6.83
CA GLY A 199 -7.78 4.57 -7.57
C GLY A 199 -7.76 3.35 -6.67
N ILE A 200 -7.33 2.23 -7.22
CA ILE A 200 -7.18 0.95 -6.52
C ILE A 200 -5.69 0.67 -6.35
N CYS A 201 -5.29 0.30 -5.13
CA CYS A 201 -4.04 -0.39 -4.84
C CYS A 201 -4.36 -1.87 -4.74
N LEU A 202 -3.79 -2.70 -5.61
CA LEU A 202 -3.92 -4.14 -5.51
C LEU A 202 -2.78 -4.70 -4.67
N ASP A 203 -3.15 -5.25 -3.50
CA ASP A 203 -2.29 -6.14 -2.74
C ASP A 203 -2.47 -7.57 -3.25
N THR A 204 -1.39 -8.12 -3.81
CA THR A 204 -1.40 -9.43 -4.46
C THR A 204 -1.51 -10.57 -3.47
N GLY A 205 -0.93 -10.42 -2.28
CA GLY A 205 -0.99 -11.42 -1.23
C GLY A 205 -2.35 -11.47 -0.55
N HIS A 206 -3.01 -10.33 -0.33
CA HIS A 206 -4.37 -10.28 0.20
C HIS A 206 -5.38 -10.98 -0.72
N ILE A 207 -5.26 -10.78 -2.03
CA ILE A 207 -6.12 -11.48 -3.02
C ILE A 207 -5.86 -12.98 -3.00
N GLN A 208 -4.60 -13.39 -2.88
CA GLN A 208 -4.23 -14.79 -2.78
C GLN A 208 -4.80 -15.46 -1.53
N LEU A 209 -4.76 -14.77 -0.38
CA LEU A 209 -5.31 -15.27 0.89
C LEU A 209 -6.81 -15.57 0.83
N VAL A 210 -7.55 -14.86 -0.01
CA VAL A 210 -8.99 -15.11 -0.23
C VAL A 210 -9.25 -16.02 -1.44
N HIS A 211 -8.22 -16.76 -1.89
CA HIS A 211 -8.29 -17.73 -2.98
C HIS A 211 -8.74 -17.16 -4.33
N ARG A 212 -8.47 -15.89 -4.59
CA ARG A 212 -8.63 -15.26 -5.90
C ARG A 212 -7.28 -15.11 -6.60
N GLN A 213 -7.29 -15.00 -7.93
CA GLN A 213 -6.08 -14.73 -8.70
C GLN A 213 -5.94 -13.24 -8.99
N PRO A 214 -4.76 -12.64 -8.70
CA PRO A 214 -4.52 -11.22 -8.98
C PRO A 214 -4.77 -10.83 -10.43
N ALA A 215 -4.47 -11.70 -11.39
CA ALA A 215 -4.68 -11.45 -12.81
C ALA A 215 -6.16 -11.21 -13.17
N ASP A 216 -7.07 -11.97 -12.58
CA ASP A 216 -8.51 -11.80 -12.83
C ASP A 216 -9.04 -10.50 -12.21
N TYR A 217 -8.55 -10.17 -11.03
CA TYR A 217 -8.84 -8.90 -10.38
C TYR A 217 -8.37 -7.72 -11.25
N ILE A 218 -7.12 -7.75 -11.76
CA ILE A 218 -6.54 -6.72 -12.63
C ILE A 218 -7.40 -6.48 -13.87
N ARG A 219 -7.77 -7.55 -14.56
CA ARG A 219 -8.63 -7.43 -15.77
C ARG A 219 -9.98 -6.79 -15.46
N LYS A 220 -10.55 -7.15 -14.30
CA LYS A 220 -11.86 -6.64 -13.89
C LYS A 220 -11.83 -5.16 -13.53
N VAL A 221 -10.84 -4.71 -12.75
CA VAL A 221 -10.74 -3.32 -12.32
C VAL A 221 -10.22 -2.38 -13.41
N GLY A 222 -9.43 -2.93 -14.36
CA GLY A 222 -8.93 -2.20 -15.53
C GLY A 222 -8.13 -0.95 -15.16
N SER A 223 -8.40 0.16 -15.82
CA SER A 223 -7.69 1.44 -15.64
C SER A 223 -7.82 2.09 -14.25
N ARG A 224 -8.69 1.56 -13.38
CA ARG A 224 -8.80 2.00 -11.98
C ARG A 224 -7.63 1.53 -11.12
N LEU A 225 -6.91 0.49 -11.58
CA LEU A 225 -5.67 0.04 -10.94
C LEU A 225 -4.59 1.11 -11.12
N LYS A 226 -4.08 1.65 -10.03
CA LYS A 226 -3.05 2.69 -10.03
C LYS A 226 -1.78 2.25 -9.32
N LEU A 227 -1.91 1.44 -8.28
CA LEU A 227 -0.82 1.02 -7.41
C LEU A 227 -0.85 -0.49 -7.17
N LEU A 228 0.30 -0.99 -6.77
CA LEU A 228 0.52 -2.38 -6.41
C LEU A 228 1.24 -2.48 -5.06
N HIS A 229 0.82 -3.44 -4.23
CA HIS A 229 1.63 -4.05 -3.20
C HIS A 229 1.91 -5.49 -3.62
N MET A 230 3.15 -5.74 -4.01
CA MET A 230 3.53 -7.04 -4.58
C MET A 230 4.24 -7.88 -3.55
N HIS A 231 3.64 -8.96 -3.20
CA HIS A 231 4.23 -10.04 -2.40
C HIS A 231 3.48 -11.36 -2.62
N GLU A 232 4.02 -12.43 -2.08
CA GLU A 232 3.44 -13.75 -2.20
C GLU A 232 3.24 -14.38 -0.81
N ASN A 233 2.18 -15.14 -0.66
CA ASN A 233 1.82 -15.87 0.54
C ASN A 233 1.71 -17.37 0.25
N ASP A 234 1.63 -18.18 1.30
CA ASP A 234 1.38 -19.62 1.22
C ASP A 234 -0.11 -20.00 1.19
N ALA A 235 -1.00 -19.02 1.05
CA ALA A 235 -2.46 -19.12 1.16
C ALA A 235 -2.99 -19.38 2.58
N TYR A 236 -2.13 -19.36 3.60
CA TYR A 236 -2.53 -19.56 5.01
C TYR A 236 -2.22 -18.35 5.88
N GLY A 237 -1.20 -17.60 5.57
CA GLY A 237 -0.77 -16.44 6.33
C GLY A 237 -0.30 -15.29 5.45
N ASP A 238 -0.37 -14.10 6.00
CA ASP A 238 0.12 -12.88 5.35
C ASP A 238 1.64 -12.76 5.55
N LEU A 239 2.39 -13.45 4.68
CA LEU A 239 3.82 -13.72 4.86
C LEU A 239 4.72 -12.69 4.19
N HIS A 240 4.22 -11.90 3.26
CA HIS A 240 4.97 -10.90 2.49
C HIS A 240 6.29 -11.43 1.93
N GLN A 241 6.23 -12.61 1.30
CA GLN A 241 7.39 -13.20 0.64
C GLN A 241 7.57 -12.66 -0.77
N MET A 242 8.76 -12.84 -1.31
CA MET A 242 9.07 -12.45 -2.68
C MET A 242 8.26 -13.29 -3.68
N PRO A 243 7.77 -12.71 -4.80
CA PRO A 243 7.19 -13.47 -5.90
C PRO A 243 8.03 -14.68 -6.29
N TYR A 244 7.39 -15.78 -6.65
CA TYR A 244 7.97 -17.09 -6.98
C TYR A 244 8.51 -17.89 -5.79
N THR A 245 8.37 -17.42 -4.53
CA THR A 245 8.84 -18.15 -3.33
C THR A 245 8.13 -19.49 -3.17
N PHE A 246 6.82 -19.53 -3.40
CA PHE A 246 6.02 -20.76 -3.28
C PHE A 246 5.84 -21.50 -4.61
N GLY A 247 6.49 -21.01 -5.66
CA GLY A 247 6.53 -21.62 -6.98
C GLY A 247 5.18 -21.65 -7.69
N SER A 248 5.12 -22.45 -8.75
CA SER A 248 3.90 -22.59 -9.56
C SER A 248 2.88 -23.58 -8.95
N ASN A 249 2.81 -23.69 -7.61
CA ASN A 249 1.79 -24.51 -6.99
C ASN A 249 0.41 -23.85 -7.16
N PRO A 250 -0.48 -24.37 -8.01
CA PRO A 250 -1.77 -23.73 -8.26
C PRO A 250 -2.68 -23.68 -7.03
N SER A 251 -2.32 -24.40 -5.96
CA SER A 251 -3.10 -24.44 -4.72
C SER A 251 -2.73 -23.33 -3.75
N CYS A 252 -1.54 -22.70 -3.89
CA CYS A 252 -1.08 -21.67 -2.96
C CYS A 252 -0.24 -20.56 -3.59
N GLY A 253 0.22 -20.69 -4.84
CA GLY A 253 1.02 -19.68 -5.52
C GLY A 253 0.21 -18.74 -6.40
N THR A 254 0.77 -17.57 -6.66
CA THR A 254 0.25 -16.64 -7.67
C THR A 254 0.80 -17.02 -9.05
N ASP A 255 -0.06 -17.03 -10.08
CA ASP A 255 0.38 -17.17 -11.48
C ASP A 255 0.97 -15.82 -11.96
N TRP A 256 2.27 -15.62 -11.67
CA TRP A 256 3.00 -14.38 -11.99
C TRP A 256 3.13 -14.12 -13.50
N GLU A 257 3.12 -15.15 -14.33
CA GLU A 257 3.12 -14.99 -15.79
C GLU A 257 1.76 -14.44 -16.28
N ASN A 258 0.66 -14.94 -15.73
CA ASN A 258 -0.66 -14.41 -16.03
C ASN A 258 -0.90 -13.02 -15.40
N PHE A 259 -0.32 -12.76 -14.23
CA PHE A 259 -0.30 -11.44 -13.60
C PHE A 259 0.39 -10.40 -14.51
N ALA A 260 1.59 -10.69 -15.00
CA ALA A 260 2.30 -9.79 -15.91
C ALA A 260 1.52 -9.53 -17.20
N ARG A 261 0.92 -10.58 -17.78
CA ARG A 261 0.06 -10.46 -18.96
C ARG A 261 -1.17 -9.59 -18.69
N ALA A 262 -1.84 -9.77 -17.55
CA ALA A 262 -2.99 -8.95 -17.19
C ALA A 262 -2.63 -7.46 -17.03
N LEU A 263 -1.46 -7.14 -16.46
CA LEU A 263 -0.97 -5.76 -16.39
C LEU A 263 -0.69 -5.18 -17.79
N ALA A 264 -0.11 -5.97 -18.70
CA ALA A 264 0.10 -5.56 -20.08
C ALA A 264 -1.23 -5.31 -20.80
N GLU A 265 -2.22 -6.19 -20.64
CA GLU A 265 -3.55 -6.09 -21.26
C GLU A 265 -4.29 -4.81 -20.87
N ILE A 266 -4.16 -4.34 -19.63
CA ILE A 266 -4.77 -3.08 -19.18
C ILE A 266 -3.92 -1.84 -19.44
N GLY A 267 -2.70 -2.00 -19.97
CA GLY A 267 -1.76 -0.91 -20.21
C GLY A 267 -1.23 -0.27 -18.93
N PHE A 268 -0.99 -1.07 -17.88
CA PHE A 268 -0.47 -0.55 -16.60
C PHE A 268 0.92 0.10 -16.81
N ASP A 269 1.08 1.33 -16.33
CA ASP A 269 2.32 2.12 -16.45
C ASP A 269 2.88 2.62 -15.11
N GLY A 270 2.35 2.09 -14.00
CA GLY A 270 2.75 2.43 -12.63
C GLY A 270 4.02 1.75 -12.15
N THR A 271 4.13 1.59 -10.84
CA THR A 271 5.27 0.97 -10.16
C THR A 271 4.93 -0.45 -9.72
N LEU A 272 5.79 -1.42 -10.05
CA LEU A 272 5.83 -2.73 -9.42
C LEU A 272 6.43 -2.54 -8.02
N SER A 273 5.59 -2.27 -7.04
CA SER A 273 6.01 -1.92 -5.68
C SER A 273 6.04 -3.17 -4.79
N PHE A 274 7.23 -3.58 -4.37
CA PHE A 274 7.42 -4.77 -3.55
C PHE A 274 7.21 -4.48 -2.07
N GLU A 275 6.24 -5.16 -1.47
CA GLU A 275 5.96 -5.12 -0.04
C GLU A 275 6.49 -6.38 0.67
N THR A 276 7.81 -6.52 0.70
CA THR A 276 8.52 -7.75 1.06
C THR A 276 9.43 -7.61 2.29
N PHE A 277 9.10 -6.75 3.26
CA PHE A 277 9.93 -6.55 4.45
C PHE A 277 10.09 -7.82 5.31
N PRO A 278 9.08 -8.71 5.49
CA PRO A 278 9.29 -9.96 6.21
C PRO A 278 10.22 -10.92 5.48
N CYS A 279 10.20 -10.94 4.14
CA CYS A 279 11.18 -11.70 3.35
C CYS A 279 12.60 -11.24 3.67
N MET A 280 12.86 -9.92 3.69
CA MET A 280 14.17 -9.37 4.05
C MET A 280 14.61 -9.79 5.46
N ASN A 281 13.69 -9.82 6.42
CA ASN A 281 13.95 -10.19 7.80
C ASN A 281 14.15 -11.71 7.99
N SER A 282 13.83 -12.53 6.97
CA SER A 282 14.12 -13.97 6.98
C SER A 282 15.59 -14.29 6.78
N PHE A 283 16.39 -13.29 6.36
CA PHE A 283 17.83 -13.43 6.09
C PHE A 283 18.68 -12.70 7.15
N PRO A 284 19.94 -13.07 7.36
CA PRO A 284 20.85 -12.35 8.25
C PRO A 284 20.97 -10.87 7.85
N TYR A 285 21.04 -9.99 8.85
CA TYR A 285 21.10 -8.53 8.63
C TYR A 285 22.20 -8.11 7.65
N GLY A 286 23.37 -8.75 7.70
CA GLY A 286 24.51 -8.44 6.83
C GLY A 286 24.35 -8.85 5.35
N THR A 287 23.21 -9.44 4.97
CA THR A 287 22.91 -9.83 3.58
C THR A 287 21.78 -9.02 2.95
N ARG A 288 21.40 -7.91 3.56
CA ARG A 288 20.24 -7.10 3.12
C ARG A 288 20.42 -6.51 1.72
N ASP A 289 21.63 -6.13 1.35
CA ASP A 289 21.92 -5.60 0.04
C ASP A 289 21.73 -6.66 -1.06
N GLU A 290 22.15 -7.90 -0.84
CA GLU A 290 21.92 -9.00 -1.76
C GLU A 290 20.43 -9.35 -1.86
N VAL A 291 19.70 -9.34 -0.73
CA VAL A 291 18.27 -9.62 -0.74
C VAL A 291 17.52 -8.52 -1.51
N LEU A 292 17.82 -7.25 -1.26
CA LEU A 292 17.22 -6.13 -2.00
C LEU A 292 17.53 -6.21 -3.50
N ARG A 293 18.75 -6.52 -3.87
CA ARG A 293 19.13 -6.71 -5.27
C ARG A 293 18.36 -7.87 -5.90
N THR A 294 18.18 -8.97 -5.18
CA THR A 294 17.37 -10.10 -5.67
C THR A 294 15.91 -9.70 -5.88
N ILE A 295 15.31 -8.93 -4.96
CA ILE A 295 13.94 -8.41 -5.13
C ILE A 295 13.86 -7.52 -6.37
N HIS A 296 14.85 -6.65 -6.59
CA HIS A 296 14.91 -5.80 -7.77
C HIS A 296 14.99 -6.63 -9.07
N GLU A 297 15.83 -7.66 -9.12
CA GLU A 297 15.99 -8.55 -10.28
C GLU A 297 14.68 -9.31 -10.61
N VAL A 298 13.97 -9.77 -9.59
CA VAL A 298 12.63 -10.37 -9.76
C VAL A 298 11.66 -9.33 -10.35
N GLY A 299 11.71 -8.09 -9.86
CA GLY A 299 10.92 -6.99 -10.41
C GLY A 299 11.27 -6.68 -11.87
N ALA A 300 12.55 -6.65 -12.22
CA ALA A 300 13.03 -6.44 -13.57
C ALA A 300 12.58 -7.59 -14.52
N TYR A 301 12.59 -8.83 -14.04
CA TYR A 301 12.06 -9.97 -14.79
C TYR A 301 10.57 -9.83 -15.09
N ILE A 302 9.75 -9.53 -14.07
CA ILE A 302 8.29 -9.32 -14.25
C ILE A 302 8.03 -8.14 -15.19
N LYS A 303 8.74 -7.03 -15.02
CA LYS A 303 8.68 -5.88 -15.92
C LYS A 303 8.95 -6.27 -17.37
N GLY A 304 10.00 -7.07 -17.62
CA GLY A 304 10.33 -7.56 -18.96
C GLY A 304 9.19 -8.37 -19.60
N LYS A 305 8.39 -9.08 -18.79
CA LYS A 305 7.20 -9.82 -19.26
C LYS A 305 6.02 -8.90 -19.59
N ILE A 306 5.89 -7.77 -18.90
CA ILE A 306 4.82 -6.79 -19.17
C ILE A 306 5.11 -6.01 -20.44
N GLU A 307 6.39 -5.71 -20.71
CA GLU A 307 6.83 -4.87 -21.82
C GLU A 307 7.15 -5.66 -23.11
N ALA A 308 7.07 -7.02 -23.08
CA ALA A 308 7.31 -7.90 -24.22
C ALA A 308 6.09 -8.00 -25.14
#